data_34f6c03c377f4543c9b31b246aeecb1b
#
_entry.id   34f6c03c377f4543c9b31b246aeecb1b
#
_cell.length_a   1.000
_cell.length_b   1.000
_cell.length_c   1.000
_cell.angle_alpha   90.00
_cell.angle_beta   90.00
_cell.angle_gamma   90.00
#
_symmetry.space_group_name_H-M   'P 1'
#
loop_
_entity.id
_entity.type
_entity.pdbx_description
1 polymer ?
#
loop_
_entity_poly.entity_id
_entity_poly.type
_entity_poly.pdbx_seq_one_letter_code
_entity_poly.pdbx_strand_id
1 'polypeptide(L)' 'MARADRLFRLLTALRMLPQPVTAARLAEETGVSPRTLYRDIEALRAGGALIDGAAGVGYALTEDPALPPQMFTQLEVEA' A
#
# COMPACT_ATOMS: atom_id res chain seq x y z
N MET A 1 7.22 -10.11 -10.63
CA MET A 1 5.94 -9.36 -10.51
C MET A 1 6.19 -7.91 -10.85
N ALA A 2 5.33 -7.32 -11.66
CA ALA A 2 5.46 -5.91 -12.02
C ALA A 2 5.25 -5.02 -10.78
N ARG A 3 5.91 -3.87 -10.77
CA ARG A 3 5.80 -2.92 -9.64
C ARG A 3 4.36 -2.51 -9.38
N ALA A 4 3.60 -2.22 -10.43
CA ALA A 4 2.21 -1.80 -10.28
C ALA A 4 1.35 -2.91 -9.67
N ASP A 5 1.57 -4.15 -10.06
CA ASP A 5 0.86 -5.29 -9.47
C ASP A 5 1.17 -5.43 -8.00
N ARG A 6 2.43 -5.24 -7.62
CA ARG A 6 2.85 -5.31 -6.23
C ARG A 6 2.21 -4.21 -5.39
N LEU A 7 2.19 -2.98 -5.92
CA LEU A 7 1.56 -1.84 -5.23
C LEU A 7 0.06 -2.05 -5.08
N PHE A 8 -0.58 -2.61 -6.10
CA PHE A 8 -2.00 -2.90 -6.07
C PHE A 8 -2.32 -3.96 -5.01
N ARG A 9 -1.47 -4.98 -4.90
CA ARG A 9 -1.62 -6.01 -3.87
C ARG A 9 -1.48 -5.42 -2.47
N LEU A 10 -0.56 -4.48 -2.30
CA LEU A 10 -0.37 -3.80 -1.02
C LEU A 10 -1.61 -3.00 -0.64
N LEU A 11 -2.18 -2.26 -1.59
CA LEU A 11 -3.43 -1.53 -1.34
C LEU A 11 -4.55 -2.48 -0.96
N THR A 12 -4.68 -3.59 -1.67
CA THR A 12 -5.71 -4.59 -1.38
C THR A 12 -5.55 -5.15 0.02
N ALA A 13 -4.32 -5.49 0.40
CA ALA A 13 -4.04 -6.00 1.73
C ALA A 13 -4.41 -4.98 2.81
N LEU A 14 -4.09 -3.72 2.58
CA LEU A 14 -4.43 -2.64 3.52
C LEU A 14 -5.95 -2.49 3.69
N ARG A 15 -6.72 -2.79 2.65
CA ARG A 15 -8.19 -2.70 2.72
C ARG A 15 -8.82 -3.92 3.37
N MET A 16 -8.28 -5.10 3.07
CA MET A 16 -8.93 -6.35 3.44
C MET A 16 -8.54 -6.85 4.82
N LEU A 17 -7.34 -6.55 5.28
CA LEU A 17 -6.86 -7.01 6.58
C LEU A 17 -7.35 -6.09 7.70
N PRO A 18 -7.56 -6.64 8.90
CA PRO A 18 -7.91 -5.80 10.06
C PRO A 18 -6.84 -4.74 10.32
N GLN A 19 -7.26 -3.50 10.40
CA GLN A 19 -6.36 -2.36 10.61
C GLN A 19 -6.22 -2.05 12.09
N PRO A 20 -5.05 -1.56 12.52
CA PRO A 20 -3.85 -1.32 11.72
C PRO A 20 -3.12 -2.63 11.38
N VAL A 21 -2.51 -2.68 10.20
CA VAL A 21 -1.80 -3.85 9.72
C VAL A 21 -0.30 -3.63 9.91
N THR A 22 0.38 -4.58 10.55
CA THR A 22 1.82 -4.45 10.78
C THR A 22 2.60 -4.56 9.48
N ALA A 23 3.78 -3.93 9.44
CA ALA A 23 4.66 -4.04 8.30
C ALA A 23 5.03 -5.50 8.01
N ALA A 24 5.27 -6.29 9.06
CA ALA A 24 5.58 -7.71 8.91
C ALA A 24 4.45 -8.46 8.19
N ARG A 25 3.20 -8.20 8.59
CA ARG A 25 2.04 -8.84 7.96
C ARG A 25 1.90 -8.42 6.50
N LEU A 26 2.07 -7.12 6.22
CA LEU A 26 1.98 -6.62 4.86
C LEU A 26 3.10 -7.18 3.98
N ALA A 27 4.30 -7.29 4.51
CA ALA A 27 5.41 -7.88 3.77
C ALA A 27 5.13 -9.35 3.44
N GLU A 28 4.58 -10.08 4.39
CA GLU A 28 4.21 -11.48 4.20
C GLU A 28 3.13 -11.63 3.12
N GLU A 29 2.09 -10.80 3.18
CA GLU A 29 0.98 -10.85 2.22
C GLU A 29 1.40 -10.48 0.81
N THR A 30 2.36 -9.57 0.67
CA THR A 30 2.85 -9.13 -0.64
C THR A 30 4.07 -9.89 -1.11
N GLY A 31 4.65 -10.72 -0.25
CA GLY A 31 5.81 -11.54 -0.61
C GLY A 31 7.10 -10.75 -0.81
N VAL A 32 7.27 -9.64 -0.09
CA VAL A 32 8.45 -8.78 -0.20
C VAL A 32 9.15 -8.65 1.14
N SER A 33 10.41 -8.17 1.11
CA SER A 33 11.14 -7.86 2.33
C SER A 33 10.54 -6.63 3.00
N PRO A 34 10.75 -6.45 4.32
CA PRO A 34 10.30 -5.23 4.99
C PRO A 34 10.84 -3.96 4.36
N ARG A 35 12.08 -3.99 3.90
CA ARG A 35 12.69 -2.83 3.23
C ARG A 35 11.92 -2.43 1.98
N THR A 36 11.61 -3.41 1.14
CA THR A 36 10.81 -3.17 -0.06
C THR A 36 9.42 -2.68 0.30
N LEU A 37 8.82 -3.26 1.36
CA LEU A 37 7.51 -2.84 1.83
C LEU A 37 7.49 -1.35 2.19
N TYR A 38 8.47 -0.88 2.97
CA TYR A 38 8.53 0.53 3.34
C TYR A 38 8.66 1.43 2.12
N ARG A 39 9.45 1.03 1.15
CA ARG A 39 9.60 1.77 -0.11
C ARG A 39 8.30 1.81 -0.89
N ASP A 40 7.56 0.71 -0.91
CA ASP A 40 6.28 0.63 -1.60
C ASP A 40 5.23 1.49 -0.92
N ILE A 41 5.21 1.54 0.41
CA ILE A 41 4.31 2.42 1.15
C ILE A 41 4.59 3.88 0.79
N GLU A 42 5.86 4.27 0.74
CA GLU A 42 6.22 5.63 0.34
C GLU A 42 5.82 5.92 -1.09
N ALA A 43 5.96 4.95 -1.99
CA ALA A 43 5.53 5.10 -3.37
C ALA A 43 4.02 5.32 -3.47
N LEU A 44 3.24 4.58 -2.68
CA LEU A 44 1.78 4.77 -2.63
C LEU A 44 1.41 6.14 -2.09
N ARG A 45 2.08 6.58 -1.02
CA ARG A 45 1.85 7.92 -0.47
C ARG A 45 2.17 9.01 -1.49
N ALA A 46 3.26 8.86 -2.21
CA ALA A 46 3.63 9.78 -3.27
C ALA A 46 2.59 9.81 -4.39
N GLY A 47 1.90 8.70 -4.62
CA GLY A 47 0.83 8.61 -5.61
C GLY A 47 -0.52 9.12 -5.14
N GLY A 48 -0.63 9.56 -3.88
CA GLY A 48 -1.86 10.12 -3.34
C GLY A 48 -2.59 9.25 -2.33
N ALA A 49 -2.09 8.06 -2.02
CA ALA A 49 -2.74 7.20 -1.04
C ALA A 49 -2.56 7.77 0.37
N LEU A 50 -3.66 7.79 1.12
CA LEU A 50 -3.64 8.27 2.50
C LEU A 50 -3.43 7.06 3.41
N ILE A 51 -2.18 6.82 3.78
CA ILE A 51 -1.80 5.71 4.63
C ILE A 51 -1.27 6.27 5.95
N ASP A 52 -2.02 6.02 7.01
CA ASP A 52 -1.60 6.42 8.36
C ASP A 52 -0.74 5.33 8.98
N GLY A 53 0.09 5.73 9.91
CA GLY A 53 0.87 4.80 10.70
C GLY A 53 2.37 4.90 10.43
N ALA A 54 3.09 4.00 11.09
CA ALA A 54 4.54 3.95 11.01
C ALA A 54 5.04 2.57 11.37
N ALA A 55 6.33 2.32 11.12
CA ALA A 55 6.99 1.09 11.53
C ALA A 55 6.81 0.88 13.05
N GLY A 56 6.46 -0.33 13.44
CA GLY A 56 6.25 -0.68 14.85
C GLY A 56 4.86 -0.37 15.39
N VAL A 57 4.08 0.44 14.69
CA VAL A 57 2.71 0.79 15.10
C VAL A 57 1.68 0.06 14.23
N GLY A 58 1.96 -0.06 12.96
CA GLY A 58 1.04 -0.60 11.98
C GLY A 58 0.54 0.49 11.03
N TYR A 59 -0.06 0.05 9.94
CA TYR A 59 -0.52 0.92 8.86
C TYR A 59 -2.01 0.76 8.65
N ALA A 60 -2.66 1.84 8.28
CA ALA A 60 -4.08 1.85 7.97
C ALA A 60 -4.33 2.73 6.76
N LEU A 61 -5.08 2.23 5.81
CA LEU A 61 -5.50 3.02 4.66
C LEU A 61 -6.70 3.86 5.06
N THR A 62 -6.55 5.17 5.01
CA THR A 62 -7.65 6.09 5.25
C THR A 62 -8.50 6.18 3.99
N GLU A 63 -9.74 5.75 4.08
CA GLU A 63 -10.67 5.89 2.97
C GLU A 63 -11.15 7.33 2.91
N ASP A 64 -10.55 8.09 2.00
CA ASP A 64 -10.94 9.46 1.76
C ASP A 64 -11.76 9.50 0.47
N PRO A 65 -13.02 9.96 0.53
CA PRO A 65 -13.82 10.10 -0.68
C PRO A 65 -13.17 10.98 -1.73
N ALA A 66 -12.23 11.81 -1.32
CA ALA A 66 -11.47 12.66 -2.24
C ALA A 66 -10.27 11.95 -2.85
N LEU A 67 -10.02 10.69 -2.53
CA LEU A 67 -8.92 9.93 -3.12
C LEU A 67 -9.13 9.86 -4.64
N PRO A 68 -8.21 10.41 -5.46
CA PRO A 68 -8.46 10.51 -6.89
C PRO A 68 -8.50 9.14 -7.56
N PRO A 69 -9.51 8.84 -8.38
CA PRO A 69 -9.53 7.60 -9.17
C PRO A 69 -8.31 7.45 -10.06
N GLN A 70 -7.66 8.54 -10.43
CA GLN A 70 -6.45 8.54 -11.25
C GLN A 70 -5.33 7.70 -10.64
N MET A 71 -5.31 7.55 -9.31
CA MET A 71 -4.28 6.75 -8.67
C MET A 71 -4.32 5.31 -9.16
N PHE A 72 -5.50 4.72 -9.27
CA PHE A 72 -5.64 3.36 -9.76
C PHE A 72 -5.28 3.25 -11.23
N THR A 73 -5.66 4.25 -12.02
CA THR A 73 -5.31 4.31 -13.44
C THR A 73 -3.80 4.33 -13.63
N GLN A 74 -3.09 5.11 -12.81
CA GLN A 74 -1.64 5.18 -12.88
C GLN A 74 -0.99 3.83 -12.58
N LEU A 75 -1.51 3.10 -11.58
CA LEU A 75 -0.99 1.78 -11.24
C LEU A 75 -1.22 0.79 -12.37
N GLU A 76 -2.36 0.87 -13.03
CA GLU A 76 -2.67 0.01 -14.18
C GLU A 76 -1.75 0.29 -15.36
N VAL A 77 -1.50 1.55 -15.63
CA VAL A 77 -0.64 1.95 -16.75
C VAL A 77 0.80 1.50 -16.54
N GLU A 78 1.28 1.50 -15.31
CA GLU A 78 2.64 1.05 -15.00
C GLU A 78 2.80 -0.47 -15.09
N ALA A 79 1.71 -1.19 -15.08
CA ALA A 79 1.78 -2.64 -15.20
C ALA A 79 2.18 -3.04 -16.60
#